data_3b085033ff918df3591cfd7fd84b2deb
#
_entry.id   3b085033ff918df3591cfd7fd84b2deb
#
_cell.length_a   1.000
_cell.length_b   1.000
_cell.length_c   1.000
_cell.angle_alpha   90.00
_cell.angle_beta   90.00
_cell.angle_gamma   90.00
#
_symmetry.space_group_name_H-M   'P 1'
#
loop_
_entity.id
_entity.type
_entity.pdbx_description
1 polymer ?
#
loop_
_entity_poly.entity_id
_entity_poly.type
_entity_poly.pdbx_seq_one_letter_code
_entity_poly.pdbx_strand_id
1 'polypeptide(L)'
;VSSTIAPLNSLVTYLAIGIVAVIGTAEVLAGTFLVGQLQAFIRYIWQINDPLSQISNLSAQIQAAFAALSRIVELLDEQEEIPEAMPVKHIADVQGNVQFEHVKFGYYEENLMKDLNVNVKSGQMVAIVGPTGAGKTTIINLLLRFYDVKSGSIKIDGVDIRDLPREELRSMFGMVLQDTWLFNGTIKENLMYSKLDASDQEVQEACKVAYVDHFVQTLEAGYDTVINEESSNISQGQKQLLTIARAFLKDPKILILDEATSSVDTRTEVLIQKGMERLMKGRTSFVIAHRLSTIRDADTIIVMKDGDIVELGDHDSLLEKDGFYASLYRSQFEGLDN
;
A
#
# COMPACT_ATOMS: atom_id res chain seq x y z
N VAL A 1 -27.91 2.95 23.08
CA VAL A 1 -29.33 3.30 23.27
C VAL A 1 -30.24 2.16 22.83
N SER A 2 -30.02 1.52 21.67
CA SER A 2 -30.88 0.40 21.20
C SER A 2 -30.82 -0.86 22.08
N SER A 3 -29.71 -1.13 22.75
CA SER A 3 -29.54 -2.30 23.62
C SER A 3 -30.35 -2.27 24.92
N THR A 4 -30.86 -1.10 25.34
CA THR A 4 -31.66 -0.95 26.56
C THR A 4 -33.16 -0.99 26.30
N ILE A 5 -33.62 -0.79 25.06
CA ILE A 5 -35.03 -0.76 24.71
C ILE A 5 -35.69 -2.15 24.90
N ALA A 6 -35.08 -3.19 24.45
CA ALA A 6 -35.63 -4.55 24.54
C ALA A 6 -35.80 -5.02 26.00
N PRO A 7 -34.78 -4.90 26.90
CA PRO A 7 -34.98 -5.21 28.33
C PRO A 7 -36.06 -4.37 29.00
N LEU A 8 -36.17 -3.09 28.65
CA LEU A 8 -37.19 -2.19 29.23
C LEU A 8 -38.61 -2.59 28.80
N ASN A 9 -38.77 -2.93 27.52
CA ASN A 9 -40.04 -3.44 26.98
C ASN A 9 -40.48 -4.76 27.65
N SER A 10 -39.54 -5.69 27.86
CA SER A 10 -39.78 -6.92 28.57
C SER A 10 -40.19 -6.67 30.01
N LEU A 11 -39.55 -5.74 30.72
CA LEU A 11 -39.90 -5.37 32.10
C LEU A 11 -41.34 -4.87 32.19
N VAL A 12 -41.73 -3.90 31.30
CA VAL A 12 -43.09 -3.37 31.24
C VAL A 12 -44.10 -4.43 30.96
N THR A 13 -43.83 -5.36 30.06
CA THR A 13 -44.71 -6.46 29.70
C THR A 13 -44.92 -7.42 30.88
N TYR A 14 -43.83 -7.82 31.57
CA TYR A 14 -43.98 -8.70 32.75
C TYR A 14 -44.71 -8.02 33.91
N LEU A 15 -44.48 -6.72 34.13
CA LEU A 15 -45.26 -5.95 35.11
C LEU A 15 -46.77 -5.90 34.75
N ALA A 16 -47.11 -5.67 33.51
CA ALA A 16 -48.46 -5.68 33.01
C ALA A 16 -49.14 -7.04 33.20
N ILE A 17 -48.46 -8.11 32.86
CA ILE A 17 -48.97 -9.51 33.09
C ILE A 17 -49.17 -9.77 34.58
N GLY A 18 -48.22 -9.36 35.43
CA GLY A 18 -48.35 -9.51 36.88
C GLY A 18 -49.56 -8.80 37.45
N ILE A 19 -49.79 -7.55 37.05
CA ILE A 19 -50.97 -6.76 37.48
C ILE A 19 -52.26 -7.42 37.01
N VAL A 20 -52.33 -7.78 35.73
CA VAL A 20 -53.53 -8.47 35.16
C VAL A 20 -53.79 -9.79 35.81
N ALA A 21 -52.75 -10.58 36.13
CA ALA A 21 -52.90 -11.83 36.81
C ALA A 21 -53.45 -11.68 38.23
N VAL A 22 -52.98 -10.70 39.00
CA VAL A 22 -53.44 -10.46 40.37
C VAL A 22 -54.89 -9.99 40.37
N ILE A 23 -55.21 -8.94 39.60
CA ILE A 23 -56.55 -8.37 39.52
C ILE A 23 -57.53 -9.40 38.91
N GLY A 24 -57.16 -10.01 37.79
CA GLY A 24 -58.00 -10.98 37.11
C GLY A 24 -58.28 -12.25 37.95
N THR A 25 -57.34 -12.69 38.77
CA THR A 25 -57.57 -13.79 39.70
C THR A 25 -58.54 -13.39 40.80
N ALA A 26 -58.44 -12.16 41.33
CA ALA A 26 -59.41 -11.65 42.33
C ALA A 26 -60.83 -11.56 41.74
N GLU A 27 -61.00 -11.12 40.51
CA GLU A 27 -62.29 -11.03 39.82
C GLU A 27 -62.85 -12.46 39.48
N VAL A 28 -62.02 -13.42 39.15
CA VAL A 28 -62.43 -14.83 38.95
C VAL A 28 -62.92 -15.42 40.26
N LEU A 29 -62.26 -15.16 41.37
CA LEU A 29 -62.66 -15.63 42.69
C LEU A 29 -63.99 -14.95 43.15
N ALA A 30 -64.23 -13.71 42.76
CA ALA A 30 -65.47 -12.99 43.00
C ALA A 30 -66.64 -13.47 42.07
N GLY A 31 -66.37 -14.30 41.10
CA GLY A 31 -67.38 -14.84 40.15
C GLY A 31 -67.79 -13.85 39.05
N THR A 32 -67.09 -12.72 38.91
CA THR A 32 -67.37 -11.66 37.93
C THR A 32 -66.62 -11.88 36.62
N PHE A 33 -65.58 -12.73 36.60
CA PHE A 33 -64.73 -12.98 35.45
C PHE A 33 -64.48 -14.49 35.24
N LEU A 34 -64.40 -14.96 34.00
CA LEU A 34 -64.11 -16.35 33.70
C LEU A 34 -62.59 -16.59 33.51
N VAL A 35 -62.08 -17.76 33.91
CA VAL A 35 -60.68 -18.13 33.72
C VAL A 35 -60.23 -18.01 32.26
N GLY A 36 -61.11 -18.36 31.30
CA GLY A 36 -60.84 -18.22 29.87
C GLY A 36 -60.67 -16.75 29.42
N GLN A 37 -61.38 -15.81 30.06
CA GLN A 37 -61.22 -14.41 29.78
C GLN A 37 -59.89 -13.86 30.30
N LEU A 38 -59.47 -14.32 31.49
CA LEU A 38 -58.14 -13.96 32.03
C LEU A 38 -56.99 -14.48 31.12
N GLN A 39 -57.10 -15.73 30.66
CA GLN A 39 -56.15 -16.26 29.72
C GLN A 39 -56.10 -15.49 28.38
N ALA A 40 -57.27 -15.12 27.85
CA ALA A 40 -57.34 -14.30 26.64
C ALA A 40 -56.69 -12.94 26.83
N PHE A 41 -56.89 -12.28 28.00
CA PHE A 41 -56.27 -10.99 28.31
C PHE A 41 -54.74 -11.07 28.37
N ILE A 42 -54.19 -12.08 29.02
CA ILE A 42 -52.74 -12.33 29.07
C ILE A 42 -52.20 -12.55 27.64
N ARG A 43 -52.95 -13.33 26.83
CA ARG A 43 -52.56 -13.58 25.44
C ARG A 43 -52.55 -12.28 24.59
N TYR A 44 -53.48 -11.38 24.80
CA TYR A 44 -53.48 -10.08 24.11
C TYR A 44 -52.31 -9.21 24.50
N ILE A 45 -51.84 -9.23 25.75
CA ILE A 45 -50.61 -8.53 26.17
C ILE A 45 -49.40 -9.03 25.36
N TRP A 46 -49.25 -10.36 25.20
CA TRP A 46 -48.20 -10.90 24.38
C TRP A 46 -48.32 -10.52 22.90
N GLN A 47 -49.53 -10.57 22.34
CA GLN A 47 -49.76 -10.20 20.94
C GLN A 47 -49.47 -8.72 20.66
N ILE A 48 -49.56 -7.83 21.64
CA ILE A 48 -49.16 -6.42 21.49
C ILE A 48 -47.64 -6.27 21.65
N ASN A 49 -47.02 -7.05 22.53
CA ASN A 49 -45.58 -6.96 22.79
C ASN A 49 -44.74 -7.41 21.59
N ASP A 50 -45.17 -8.43 20.86
CA ASP A 50 -44.41 -8.97 19.72
C ASP A 50 -44.17 -7.92 18.61
N PRO A 51 -45.20 -7.25 18.06
CA PRO A 51 -44.97 -6.19 17.06
C PRO A 51 -44.19 -5.00 17.61
N LEU A 52 -44.33 -4.68 18.90
CA LEU A 52 -43.59 -3.59 19.53
C LEU A 52 -42.07 -3.90 19.57
N SER A 53 -41.74 -5.14 19.90
CA SER A 53 -40.37 -5.64 19.85
C SER A 53 -39.81 -5.67 18.42
N GLN A 54 -40.61 -6.06 17.42
CA GLN A 54 -40.24 -6.01 16.01
C GLN A 54 -39.95 -4.58 15.53
N ILE A 55 -40.77 -3.59 15.91
CA ILE A 55 -40.55 -2.18 15.57
C ILE A 55 -39.20 -1.70 16.15
N SER A 56 -38.89 -2.08 17.40
CA SER A 56 -37.63 -1.73 18.04
C SER A 56 -36.42 -2.30 17.30
N ASN A 57 -36.50 -3.55 16.84
CA ASN A 57 -35.47 -4.20 16.05
C ASN A 57 -35.32 -3.59 14.65
N LEU A 58 -36.45 -3.25 14.00
CA LEU A 58 -36.46 -2.53 12.73
C LEU A 58 -35.74 -1.18 12.81
N SER A 59 -35.94 -0.43 13.89
CA SER A 59 -35.24 0.85 14.12
C SER A 59 -33.72 0.66 14.13
N ALA A 60 -33.21 -0.39 14.78
CA ALA A 60 -31.78 -0.70 14.79
C ALA A 60 -31.26 -1.09 13.39
N GLN A 61 -32.04 -1.87 12.63
CA GLN A 61 -31.69 -2.26 11.27
C GLN A 61 -31.67 -1.06 10.32
N ILE A 62 -32.63 -0.14 10.44
CA ILE A 62 -32.67 1.08 9.65
C ILE A 62 -31.43 1.95 9.92
N GLN A 63 -31.03 2.12 11.19
CA GLN A 63 -29.83 2.87 11.54
C GLN A 63 -28.57 2.21 10.94
N ALA A 64 -28.45 0.89 11.00
CA ALA A 64 -27.34 0.16 10.39
C ALA A 64 -27.34 0.31 8.86
N ALA A 65 -28.52 0.26 8.22
CA ALA A 65 -28.65 0.45 6.78
C ALA A 65 -28.25 1.88 6.35
N PHE A 66 -28.66 2.92 7.10
CA PHE A 66 -28.22 4.29 6.84
C PHE A 66 -26.71 4.47 7.00
N ALA A 67 -26.10 3.86 8.03
CA ALA A 67 -24.64 3.92 8.21
C ALA A 67 -23.90 3.22 7.07
N ALA A 68 -24.39 2.09 6.58
CA ALA A 68 -23.83 1.41 5.43
C ALA A 68 -24.00 2.21 4.13
N LEU A 69 -25.21 2.77 3.92
CA LEU A 69 -25.50 3.62 2.76
C LEU A 69 -24.59 4.87 2.73
N SER A 70 -24.40 5.52 3.89
CA SER A 70 -23.51 6.69 3.98
C SER A 70 -22.09 6.36 3.52
N ARG A 71 -21.54 5.20 3.90
CA ARG A 71 -20.20 4.76 3.46
C ARG A 71 -20.13 4.45 1.96
N ILE A 72 -21.21 3.88 1.42
CA ILE A 72 -21.30 3.61 -0.03
C ILE A 72 -21.35 4.91 -0.82
N VAL A 73 -22.18 5.88 -0.36
CA VAL A 73 -22.30 7.19 -1.02
C VAL A 73 -20.98 7.95 -0.92
N GLU A 74 -20.32 7.94 0.25
CA GLU A 74 -19.00 8.55 0.43
C GLU A 74 -17.98 8.03 -0.59
N LEU A 75 -17.97 6.71 -0.84
CA LEU A 75 -17.09 6.12 -1.85
C LEU A 75 -17.50 6.51 -3.28
N LEU A 76 -18.81 6.58 -3.58
CA LEU A 76 -19.31 6.94 -4.91
C LEU A 76 -19.15 8.43 -5.23
N ASP A 77 -19.12 9.28 -4.20
CA ASP A 77 -18.94 10.74 -4.34
C ASP A 77 -17.45 11.14 -4.32
N GLU A 78 -16.51 10.17 -4.10
CA GLU A 78 -15.08 10.46 -4.21
C GLU A 78 -14.74 10.99 -5.60
N GLN A 79 -13.82 11.95 -5.62
CA GLN A 79 -13.39 12.57 -6.86
C GLN A 79 -12.62 11.54 -7.71
N GLU A 80 -13.03 11.37 -8.94
CA GLU A 80 -12.29 10.57 -9.92
C GLU A 80 -10.91 11.15 -10.19
N GLU A 81 -9.96 10.29 -10.57
CA GLU A 81 -8.64 10.72 -11.04
C GLU A 81 -8.79 11.73 -12.19
N ILE A 82 -7.88 12.71 -12.22
CA ILE A 82 -7.84 13.69 -13.31
C ILE A 82 -7.73 12.93 -14.65
N PRO A 83 -8.62 13.18 -15.62
CA PRO A 83 -8.55 12.54 -16.92
C PRO A 83 -7.18 12.71 -17.59
N GLU A 84 -6.81 11.76 -18.43
CA GLU A 84 -5.58 11.88 -19.21
C GLU A 84 -5.64 13.05 -20.19
N ALA A 85 -4.49 13.69 -20.41
CA ALA A 85 -4.38 14.82 -21.34
C ALA A 85 -4.74 14.37 -22.77
N MET A 86 -5.40 15.24 -23.52
CA MET A 86 -5.70 15.00 -24.94
C MET A 86 -5.10 16.15 -25.78
N PRO A 87 -4.33 15.86 -26.84
CA PRO A 87 -3.86 14.54 -27.30
C PRO A 87 -2.78 13.96 -26.37
N VAL A 88 -2.77 12.65 -26.16
CA VAL A 88 -1.71 11.95 -25.44
C VAL A 88 -0.40 11.97 -26.22
N LYS A 89 0.72 12.02 -25.50
CA LYS A 89 2.06 11.81 -26.07
C LYS A 89 2.52 10.38 -25.80
N HIS A 90 3.45 9.90 -26.60
CA HIS A 90 4.05 8.58 -26.43
C HIS A 90 5.57 8.67 -26.53
N ILE A 91 6.30 7.83 -25.79
CA ILE A 91 7.76 7.71 -25.88
C ILE A 91 8.07 6.37 -26.53
N ALA A 92 8.47 6.40 -27.82
CA ALA A 92 8.70 5.17 -28.58
C ALA A 92 9.95 4.38 -28.11
N ASP A 93 11.00 5.07 -27.66
CA ASP A 93 12.26 4.48 -27.19
C ASP A 93 12.69 5.17 -25.89
N VAL A 94 12.34 4.56 -24.77
CA VAL A 94 12.63 5.10 -23.43
C VAL A 94 14.11 4.99 -23.14
N GLN A 95 14.78 6.11 -22.96
CA GLN A 95 16.19 6.17 -22.53
C GLN A 95 16.33 6.22 -21.00
N GLY A 96 15.35 6.81 -20.32
CA GLY A 96 15.29 6.90 -18.87
C GLY A 96 15.93 8.14 -18.29
N ASN A 97 16.00 9.26 -19.04
CA ASN A 97 16.34 10.55 -18.44
C ASN A 97 15.14 11.07 -17.64
N VAL A 98 15.37 11.53 -16.42
CA VAL A 98 14.29 12.02 -15.53
C VAL A 98 14.63 13.44 -15.07
N GLN A 99 13.68 14.36 -15.20
CA GLN A 99 13.86 15.77 -14.82
C GLN A 99 12.70 16.22 -13.94
N PHE A 100 13.04 16.85 -12.83
CA PHE A 100 12.11 17.60 -11.98
C PHE A 100 12.43 19.08 -12.18
N GLU A 101 11.46 19.86 -12.61
CA GLU A 101 11.60 21.30 -12.90
C GLU A 101 10.63 22.09 -12.05
N HIS A 102 11.13 22.82 -11.07
CA HIS A 102 10.35 23.69 -10.17
C HIS A 102 9.12 23.03 -9.56
N VAL A 103 9.25 21.74 -9.18
CA VAL A 103 8.14 20.95 -8.68
C VAL A 103 7.75 21.40 -7.29
N LYS A 104 6.45 21.75 -7.15
CA LYS A 104 5.80 22.01 -5.86
C LYS A 104 4.71 20.97 -5.64
N PHE A 105 4.73 20.40 -4.45
CA PHE A 105 3.75 19.37 -4.09
C PHE A 105 3.43 19.39 -2.58
N GLY A 106 2.23 18.98 -2.26
CA GLY A 106 1.75 18.70 -0.90
C GLY A 106 0.44 17.96 -0.97
N TYR A 107 0.25 16.99 -0.10
CA TYR A 107 -0.97 16.17 -0.04
C TYR A 107 -2.23 16.98 0.31
N TYR A 108 -2.02 18.09 1.03
CA TYR A 108 -3.07 19.03 1.43
C TYR A 108 -2.74 20.43 0.89
N GLU A 109 -3.35 21.48 1.43
CA GLU A 109 -3.10 22.86 1.00
C GLU A 109 -1.65 23.30 1.16
N GLU A 110 -0.99 22.88 2.24
CA GLU A 110 0.42 23.21 2.49
C GLU A 110 1.35 22.43 1.56
N ASN A 111 2.38 23.13 1.05
CA ASN A 111 3.39 22.51 0.22
C ASN A 111 4.41 21.79 1.09
N LEU A 112 4.53 20.47 0.89
CA LEU A 112 5.60 19.65 1.43
C LEU A 112 6.90 19.91 0.67
N MET A 113 6.83 19.91 -0.67
CA MET A 113 7.94 20.25 -1.57
C MET A 113 7.72 21.65 -2.13
N LYS A 114 8.72 22.55 -1.97
CA LYS A 114 8.57 23.97 -2.30
C LYS A 114 9.15 24.35 -3.66
N ASP A 115 10.27 23.73 -4.05
CA ASP A 115 10.94 23.98 -5.34
C ASP A 115 11.95 22.86 -5.65
N LEU A 116 11.43 21.69 -5.99
CA LEU A 116 12.25 20.51 -6.28
C LEU A 116 12.81 20.60 -7.70
N ASN A 117 14.14 20.64 -7.81
CA ASN A 117 14.87 20.67 -9.08
C ASN A 117 15.94 19.58 -9.10
N VAL A 118 15.77 18.57 -9.96
CA VAL A 118 16.71 17.46 -10.15
C VAL A 118 16.76 17.07 -11.61
N ASN A 119 17.97 16.79 -12.10
CA ASN A 119 18.19 16.27 -13.44
C ASN A 119 19.01 14.98 -13.37
N VAL A 120 18.39 13.86 -13.73
CA VAL A 120 18.96 12.52 -13.73
C VAL A 120 19.14 12.05 -15.16
N LYS A 121 20.37 11.69 -15.52
CA LYS A 121 20.67 11.16 -16.85
C LYS A 121 20.41 9.65 -16.91
N SER A 122 20.16 9.15 -18.11
CA SER A 122 20.03 7.72 -18.39
C SER A 122 21.19 6.94 -17.79
N GLY A 123 20.86 5.85 -17.11
CA GLY A 123 21.82 4.92 -16.50
C GLY A 123 22.42 5.36 -15.17
N GLN A 124 22.08 6.54 -14.64
CA GLN A 124 22.56 7.01 -13.34
C GLN A 124 21.85 6.30 -12.18
N MET A 125 22.60 6.07 -11.12
CA MET A 125 22.08 5.66 -9.81
C MET A 125 21.88 6.86 -8.90
N VAL A 126 20.65 7.09 -8.45
CA VAL A 126 20.25 8.17 -7.56
C VAL A 126 19.88 7.62 -6.20
N ALA A 127 20.64 7.94 -5.17
CA ALA A 127 20.30 7.60 -3.80
C ALA A 127 19.44 8.71 -3.18
N ILE A 128 18.33 8.34 -2.58
CA ILE A 128 17.45 9.25 -1.83
C ILE A 128 17.64 8.97 -0.35
N VAL A 129 18.19 9.93 0.38
CA VAL A 129 18.54 9.82 1.80
C VAL A 129 17.83 10.87 2.63
N GLY A 130 17.61 10.59 3.91
CA GLY A 130 16.97 11.51 4.85
C GLY A 130 16.24 10.76 5.96
N PRO A 131 15.86 11.44 7.05
CA PRO A 131 15.14 10.84 8.16
C PRO A 131 13.77 10.28 7.75
N THR A 132 13.16 9.49 8.63
CA THR A 132 11.78 9.03 8.43
C THR A 132 10.86 10.24 8.36
N GLY A 133 9.91 10.23 7.40
CA GLY A 133 9.01 11.36 7.16
C GLY A 133 9.61 12.51 6.32
N ALA A 134 10.86 12.42 5.86
CA ALA A 134 11.48 13.46 5.04
C ALA A 134 10.87 13.63 3.63
N GLY A 135 9.96 12.74 3.19
CA GLY A 135 9.33 12.82 1.87
C GLY A 135 9.96 11.92 0.80
N LYS A 136 10.85 10.98 1.16
CA LYS A 136 11.50 10.06 0.21
C LYS A 136 10.49 9.30 -0.66
N THR A 137 9.51 8.66 -0.05
CA THR A 137 8.44 7.93 -0.75
C THR A 137 7.56 8.85 -1.59
N THR A 138 7.45 10.12 -1.22
CA THR A 138 6.67 11.11 -1.99
C THR A 138 7.28 11.35 -3.37
N ILE A 139 8.62 11.40 -3.49
CA ILE A 139 9.30 11.49 -4.81
C ILE A 139 8.89 10.30 -5.70
N ILE A 140 8.89 9.10 -5.14
CA ILE A 140 8.48 7.89 -5.86
C ILE A 140 7.02 7.96 -6.31
N ASN A 141 6.14 8.39 -5.42
CA ASN A 141 4.72 8.55 -5.73
C ASN A 141 4.46 9.57 -6.85
N LEU A 142 5.25 10.63 -6.89
CA LEU A 142 5.19 11.64 -7.95
C LEU A 142 5.73 11.09 -9.28
N LEU A 143 6.83 10.34 -9.27
CA LEU A 143 7.38 9.69 -10.47
C LEU A 143 6.38 8.73 -11.11
N LEU A 144 5.65 7.95 -10.30
CA LEU A 144 4.62 7.01 -10.76
C LEU A 144 3.28 7.69 -11.06
N ARG A 145 3.22 9.01 -10.88
CA ARG A 145 1.99 9.80 -11.04
C ARG A 145 0.82 9.20 -10.25
N PHE A 146 1.07 8.83 -8.98
CA PHE A 146 -0.01 8.57 -8.03
C PHE A 146 -0.64 9.88 -7.55
N TYR A 147 0.09 10.97 -7.68
CA TYR A 147 -0.36 12.34 -7.43
C TYR A 147 0.18 13.26 -8.52
N ASP A 148 -0.60 14.22 -8.96
CA ASP A 148 -0.15 15.28 -9.85
C ASP A 148 0.50 16.42 -9.05
N VAL A 149 1.52 17.07 -9.63
CA VAL A 149 2.21 18.20 -9.00
C VAL A 149 1.33 19.46 -9.00
N LYS A 150 1.41 20.26 -7.95
CA LYS A 150 0.68 21.55 -7.87
C LYS A 150 1.24 22.59 -8.84
N SER A 151 2.55 22.61 -9.06
CA SER A 151 3.22 23.43 -10.08
C SER A 151 4.57 22.81 -10.47
N GLY A 152 5.16 23.28 -11.55
CA GLY A 152 6.33 22.69 -12.16
C GLY A 152 6.00 21.50 -13.04
N SER A 153 7.00 20.71 -13.40
CA SER A 153 6.86 19.54 -14.26
C SER A 153 7.82 18.42 -13.87
N ILE A 154 7.38 17.17 -14.07
CA ILE A 154 8.24 16.00 -14.04
C ILE A 154 8.27 15.44 -15.46
N LYS A 155 9.46 15.24 -16.01
CA LYS A 155 9.63 14.80 -17.39
C LYS A 155 10.43 13.51 -17.46
N ILE A 156 10.03 12.63 -18.37
CA ILE A 156 10.81 11.46 -18.80
C ILE A 156 11.17 11.68 -20.25
N ASP A 157 12.47 11.63 -20.54
CA ASP A 157 13.02 11.88 -21.89
C ASP A 157 12.46 13.16 -22.55
N GLY A 158 12.27 14.22 -21.74
CA GLY A 158 11.76 15.51 -22.18
C GLY A 158 10.24 15.62 -22.30
N VAL A 159 9.49 14.55 -22.09
CA VAL A 159 8.01 14.54 -22.11
C VAL A 159 7.47 14.65 -20.68
N ASP A 160 6.56 15.59 -20.43
CA ASP A 160 5.89 15.72 -19.14
C ASP A 160 5.06 14.46 -18.88
N ILE A 161 5.19 13.88 -17.67
CA ILE A 161 4.47 12.65 -17.29
C ILE A 161 2.95 12.83 -17.31
N ARG A 162 2.44 14.07 -17.24
CA ARG A 162 1.02 14.38 -17.34
C ARG A 162 0.47 14.23 -18.76
N ASP A 163 1.35 14.33 -19.76
CA ASP A 163 0.99 14.18 -21.18
C ASP A 163 1.03 12.71 -21.63
N LEU A 164 1.58 11.80 -20.81
CA LEU A 164 1.64 10.36 -21.08
C LEU A 164 0.41 9.64 -20.51
N PRO A 165 -0.07 8.57 -21.17
CA PRO A 165 -1.00 7.64 -20.54
C PRO A 165 -0.38 7.04 -19.28
N ARG A 166 -1.14 6.95 -18.17
CA ARG A 166 -0.63 6.40 -16.89
C ARG A 166 -0.13 4.97 -17.02
N GLU A 167 -0.79 4.16 -17.83
CA GLU A 167 -0.38 2.79 -18.10
C GLU A 167 0.99 2.74 -18.77
N GLU A 168 1.21 3.54 -19.82
CA GLU A 168 2.49 3.65 -20.52
C GLU A 168 3.58 4.17 -19.58
N LEU A 169 3.31 5.25 -18.84
CA LEU A 169 4.23 5.80 -17.84
C LEU A 169 4.67 4.72 -16.84
N ARG A 170 3.72 4.04 -16.21
CA ARG A 170 4.01 3.01 -15.18
C ARG A 170 4.68 1.77 -15.76
N SER A 171 4.49 1.48 -17.05
CA SER A 171 5.18 0.39 -17.73
C SER A 171 6.69 0.61 -17.83
N MET A 172 7.15 1.87 -17.89
CA MET A 172 8.57 2.24 -17.97
C MET A 172 9.35 1.92 -16.68
N PHE A 173 8.65 1.74 -15.55
CA PHE A 173 9.25 1.52 -14.24
C PHE A 173 9.26 0.04 -13.83
N GLY A 174 10.35 -0.40 -13.24
CA GLY A 174 10.41 -1.62 -12.43
C GLY A 174 10.56 -1.26 -10.96
N MET A 175 9.90 -2.01 -10.10
CA MET A 175 9.87 -1.72 -8.67
C MET A 175 10.31 -2.94 -7.86
N VAL A 176 11.22 -2.71 -6.91
CA VAL A 176 11.57 -3.66 -5.85
C VAL A 176 11.39 -2.93 -4.52
N LEU A 177 10.26 -3.15 -3.88
CA LEU A 177 9.90 -2.49 -2.64
C LEU A 177 10.26 -3.33 -1.42
N GLN A 178 10.32 -2.69 -0.25
CA GLN A 178 10.55 -3.33 1.05
C GLN A 178 9.46 -4.37 1.33
N ASP A 179 8.19 -4.00 1.17
CA ASP A 179 7.06 -4.90 1.33
C ASP A 179 6.85 -5.69 0.04
N THR A 180 7.40 -6.90 0.03
CA THR A 180 7.28 -7.81 -1.11
C THR A 180 5.91 -8.46 -1.14
N TRP A 181 5.13 -8.17 -2.18
CA TRP A 181 3.84 -8.78 -2.38
C TRP A 181 3.89 -9.92 -3.39
N LEU A 182 3.37 -11.08 -2.99
CA LEU A 182 3.16 -12.25 -3.83
C LEU A 182 1.71 -12.71 -3.66
N PHE A 183 1.06 -13.08 -4.76
CA PHE A 183 -0.31 -13.59 -4.70
C PHE A 183 -0.34 -15.12 -4.56
N ASN A 184 -1.49 -15.65 -4.13
CA ASN A 184 -1.73 -17.09 -4.07
C ASN A 184 -1.74 -17.68 -5.48
N GLY A 185 -0.68 -18.41 -5.82
CA GLY A 185 -0.42 -18.98 -7.13
C GLY A 185 0.96 -19.59 -7.19
N THR A 186 1.34 -20.16 -8.32
CA THR A 186 2.65 -20.76 -8.49
C THR A 186 3.77 -19.71 -8.50
N ILE A 187 5.01 -20.12 -8.24
CA ILE A 187 6.19 -19.26 -8.39
C ILE A 187 6.26 -18.71 -9.81
N LYS A 188 6.00 -19.56 -10.81
CA LYS A 188 5.99 -19.18 -12.23
C LYS A 188 4.96 -18.09 -12.51
N GLU A 189 3.72 -18.26 -12.09
CA GLU A 189 2.67 -17.24 -12.24
C GLU A 189 3.03 -15.92 -11.57
N ASN A 190 3.58 -16.00 -10.36
CA ASN A 190 4.07 -14.83 -9.65
C ASN A 190 5.19 -14.11 -10.40
N LEU A 191 6.11 -14.80 -11.06
CA LEU A 191 7.15 -14.20 -11.89
C LEU A 191 6.58 -13.58 -13.16
N MET A 192 5.71 -14.31 -13.85
CA MET A 192 5.08 -13.85 -15.09
C MET A 192 4.10 -12.69 -14.91
N TYR A 193 3.73 -12.36 -13.66
CA TYR A 193 2.89 -11.18 -13.38
C TYR A 193 3.47 -9.87 -13.94
N SER A 194 4.79 -9.78 -14.09
CA SER A 194 5.46 -8.62 -14.67
C SER A 194 5.50 -8.62 -16.21
N LYS A 195 5.35 -9.81 -16.84
CA LYS A 195 5.35 -10.03 -18.28
C LYS A 195 4.57 -11.31 -18.57
N LEU A 196 3.28 -11.17 -18.89
CA LEU A 196 2.34 -12.29 -19.02
C LEU A 196 2.65 -13.22 -20.20
N ASP A 197 3.31 -12.74 -21.24
CA ASP A 197 3.71 -13.46 -22.43
C ASP A 197 5.16 -14.01 -22.37
N ALA A 198 5.78 -13.98 -21.19
CA ALA A 198 7.13 -14.48 -21.01
C ALA A 198 7.21 -16.00 -21.28
N SER A 199 8.22 -16.42 -22.02
CA SER A 199 8.54 -17.82 -22.21
C SER A 199 9.19 -18.44 -20.97
N ASP A 200 9.11 -19.76 -20.84
CA ASP A 200 9.75 -20.49 -19.74
C ASP A 200 11.27 -20.25 -19.68
N GLN A 201 11.89 -20.06 -20.84
CA GLN A 201 13.30 -19.75 -20.91
C GLN A 201 13.61 -18.37 -20.33
N GLU A 202 12.84 -17.33 -20.68
CA GLU A 202 13.00 -15.99 -20.12
C GLU A 202 12.81 -15.98 -18.60
N VAL A 203 11.80 -16.71 -18.09
CA VAL A 203 11.57 -16.88 -16.66
C VAL A 203 12.78 -17.50 -15.97
N GLN A 204 13.32 -18.60 -16.52
CA GLN A 204 14.50 -19.27 -15.96
C GLN A 204 15.75 -18.38 -16.01
N GLU A 205 15.97 -17.64 -17.09
CA GLU A 205 17.10 -16.72 -17.22
C GLU A 205 17.00 -15.58 -16.19
N ALA A 206 15.84 -14.98 -16.03
CA ALA A 206 15.60 -13.96 -15.01
C ALA A 206 15.87 -14.50 -13.60
N CYS A 207 15.43 -15.73 -13.30
CA CYS A 207 15.67 -16.40 -12.02
C CYS A 207 17.15 -16.71 -11.76
N LYS A 208 17.90 -17.12 -12.79
CA LYS A 208 19.35 -17.34 -12.67
C LYS A 208 20.09 -16.05 -12.36
N VAL A 209 19.76 -14.97 -13.08
CA VAL A 209 20.40 -13.66 -12.88
C VAL A 209 20.08 -13.09 -11.49
N ALA A 210 18.86 -13.30 -11.00
CA ALA A 210 18.39 -12.86 -9.68
C ALA A 210 18.76 -13.82 -8.53
N TYR A 211 19.53 -14.89 -8.79
CA TYR A 211 19.88 -15.93 -7.80
C TYR A 211 18.69 -16.68 -7.19
N VAL A 212 17.56 -16.73 -7.88
CA VAL A 212 16.33 -17.43 -7.49
C VAL A 212 16.36 -18.90 -7.85
N ASP A 213 16.93 -19.23 -9.01
CA ASP A 213 16.86 -20.57 -9.62
C ASP A 213 17.33 -21.68 -8.67
N HIS A 214 18.42 -21.44 -7.91
CA HIS A 214 18.97 -22.45 -7.01
C HIS A 214 17.95 -22.89 -5.93
N PHE A 215 17.26 -21.94 -5.28
CA PHE A 215 16.32 -22.34 -4.25
C PHE A 215 15.03 -22.93 -4.84
N VAL A 216 14.57 -22.43 -6.00
CA VAL A 216 13.38 -22.98 -6.68
C VAL A 216 13.61 -24.44 -7.05
N GLN A 217 14.81 -24.81 -7.53
CA GLN A 217 15.15 -26.19 -7.84
C GLN A 217 15.24 -27.10 -6.62
N THR A 218 15.36 -26.57 -5.40
CA THR A 218 15.30 -27.36 -4.16
C THR A 218 13.88 -27.68 -3.70
N LEU A 219 12.87 -27.03 -4.28
CA LEU A 219 11.47 -27.26 -3.99
C LEU A 219 10.95 -28.47 -4.77
N GLU A 220 10.08 -29.27 -4.17
CA GLU A 220 9.55 -30.52 -4.74
C GLU A 220 8.86 -30.31 -6.09
N ALA A 221 8.07 -29.24 -6.25
CA ALA A 221 7.39 -28.88 -7.49
C ALA A 221 8.13 -27.78 -8.31
N GLY A 222 9.34 -27.36 -7.89
CA GLY A 222 10.12 -26.35 -8.60
C GLY A 222 9.33 -25.05 -8.84
N TYR A 223 9.26 -24.61 -10.09
CA TYR A 223 8.52 -23.40 -10.51
C TYR A 223 6.99 -23.51 -10.35
N ASP A 224 6.45 -24.74 -10.28
CA ASP A 224 5.03 -24.99 -10.07
C ASP A 224 4.65 -25.04 -8.58
N THR A 225 5.60 -24.80 -7.68
CA THR A 225 5.35 -24.69 -6.25
C THR A 225 4.38 -23.54 -5.98
N VAL A 226 3.25 -23.86 -5.31
CA VAL A 226 2.23 -22.87 -4.97
C VAL A 226 2.65 -22.08 -3.74
N ILE A 227 2.62 -20.76 -3.86
CA ILE A 227 2.79 -19.82 -2.74
C ILE A 227 1.41 -19.64 -2.11
N ASN A 228 1.28 -19.90 -0.79
CA ASN A 228 0.01 -19.75 -0.08
C ASN A 228 -0.35 -18.25 0.14
N GLU A 229 -1.62 -17.98 0.53
CA GLU A 229 -2.11 -16.60 0.73
C GLU A 229 -1.24 -15.78 1.72
N GLU A 230 -0.76 -16.41 2.77
CA GLU A 230 0.12 -15.76 3.76
C GLU A 230 1.58 -15.71 3.29
N SER A 231 1.90 -16.37 2.17
CA SER A 231 3.26 -16.55 1.66
C SER A 231 4.23 -17.08 2.75
N SER A 232 3.70 -17.88 3.69
CA SER A 232 4.45 -18.38 4.86
C SER A 232 5.36 -19.56 4.53
N ASN A 233 5.17 -20.18 3.36
CA ASN A 233 5.96 -21.32 2.89
C ASN A 233 7.28 -20.92 2.20
N ILE A 234 7.57 -19.61 2.09
CA ILE A 234 8.83 -19.06 1.59
C ILE A 234 9.35 -17.96 2.53
N SER A 235 10.68 -17.86 2.67
CA SER A 235 11.30 -16.87 3.54
C SER A 235 11.19 -15.45 2.97
N GLN A 236 11.31 -14.43 3.83
CA GLN A 236 11.29 -13.02 3.41
C GLN A 236 12.38 -12.71 2.36
N GLY A 237 13.58 -13.26 2.54
CA GLY A 237 14.66 -13.11 1.56
C GLY A 237 14.34 -13.76 0.21
N GLN A 238 13.71 -14.95 0.22
CA GLN A 238 13.27 -15.61 -1.01
C GLN A 238 12.17 -14.79 -1.73
N LYS A 239 11.22 -14.20 -0.99
CA LYS A 239 10.23 -13.27 -1.57
C LYS A 239 10.90 -12.09 -2.25
N GLN A 240 11.89 -11.51 -1.62
CA GLN A 240 12.62 -10.37 -2.17
C GLN A 240 13.41 -10.75 -3.43
N LEU A 241 14.08 -11.91 -3.46
CA LEU A 241 14.73 -12.42 -4.65
C LEU A 241 13.74 -12.67 -5.80
N LEU A 242 12.54 -13.21 -5.53
CA LEU A 242 11.47 -13.36 -6.52
C LEU A 242 11.02 -11.99 -7.09
N THR A 243 10.93 -10.95 -6.25
CA THR A 243 10.58 -9.61 -6.72
C THR A 243 11.68 -9.01 -7.61
N ILE A 244 12.96 -9.27 -7.29
CA ILE A 244 14.08 -8.90 -8.15
C ILE A 244 14.01 -9.64 -9.49
N ALA A 245 13.67 -10.94 -9.49
CA ALA A 245 13.48 -11.72 -10.72
C ALA A 245 12.33 -11.18 -11.58
N ARG A 246 11.21 -10.74 -10.96
CA ARG A 246 10.14 -10.02 -11.66
C ARG A 246 10.65 -8.76 -12.37
N ALA A 247 11.49 -7.98 -11.70
CA ALA A 247 12.05 -6.77 -12.28
C ALA A 247 13.02 -7.09 -13.44
N PHE A 248 13.81 -8.16 -13.36
CA PHE A 248 14.62 -8.63 -14.48
C PHE A 248 13.77 -9.06 -15.67
N LEU A 249 12.67 -9.81 -15.42
CA LEU A 249 11.80 -10.31 -16.46
C LEU A 249 11.06 -9.19 -17.21
N LYS A 250 10.71 -8.12 -16.49
CA LYS A 250 10.10 -6.91 -17.05
C LYS A 250 11.07 -6.09 -17.91
N ASP A 251 12.36 -6.11 -17.59
CA ASP A 251 13.44 -5.34 -18.23
C ASP A 251 13.17 -3.84 -18.41
N PRO A 252 12.79 -3.11 -17.35
CA PRO A 252 12.46 -1.69 -17.43
C PRO A 252 13.72 -0.83 -17.58
N LYS A 253 13.57 0.38 -18.12
CA LYS A 253 14.66 1.37 -18.24
C LYS A 253 14.86 2.18 -16.95
N ILE A 254 13.83 2.32 -16.15
CA ILE A 254 13.87 3.06 -14.88
C ILE A 254 13.51 2.12 -13.74
N LEU A 255 14.27 2.15 -12.66
CA LEU A 255 14.07 1.34 -11.47
C LEU A 255 13.76 2.20 -10.25
N ILE A 256 12.87 1.69 -9.42
CA ILE A 256 12.59 2.19 -8.08
C ILE A 256 12.88 1.07 -7.10
N LEU A 257 13.82 1.32 -6.19
CA LEU A 257 14.32 0.32 -5.26
C LEU A 257 14.21 0.85 -3.83
N ASP A 258 13.67 0.02 -2.93
CA ASP A 258 13.67 0.30 -1.49
C ASP A 258 14.51 -0.75 -0.77
N GLU A 259 15.59 -0.32 -0.11
CA GLU A 259 16.70 -1.18 0.33
C GLU A 259 16.52 -1.74 1.75
N ALA A 260 15.35 -1.63 2.35
CA ALA A 260 15.14 -2.13 3.71
C ALA A 260 15.14 -3.68 3.79
N THR A 261 16.20 -4.25 4.38
CA THR A 261 16.41 -5.72 4.52
C THR A 261 16.44 -6.20 5.96
N SER A 262 15.63 -5.62 6.84
CA SER A 262 15.75 -5.77 8.31
C SER A 262 15.48 -7.18 8.88
N SER A 263 15.16 -8.19 8.06
CA SER A 263 14.70 -9.51 8.55
C SER A 263 15.22 -10.69 7.71
N VAL A 264 16.37 -10.56 7.07
CA VAL A 264 16.93 -11.58 6.16
C VAL A 264 18.24 -12.10 6.72
N ASP A 265 18.50 -13.41 6.56
CA ASP A 265 19.79 -14.00 6.92
C ASP A 265 20.92 -13.45 6.06
N THR A 266 22.15 -13.40 6.61
CA THR A 266 23.33 -12.80 5.97
C THR A 266 23.65 -13.40 4.60
N ARG A 267 23.45 -14.70 4.39
CA ARG A 267 23.76 -15.35 3.11
C ARG A 267 22.78 -14.91 2.02
N THR A 268 21.50 -14.90 2.32
CA THR A 268 20.46 -14.43 1.40
C THR A 268 20.59 -12.93 1.15
N GLU A 269 20.97 -12.15 2.15
CA GLU A 269 21.24 -10.72 2.02
C GLU A 269 22.32 -10.41 0.98
N VAL A 270 23.42 -11.15 0.98
CA VAL A 270 24.48 -11.02 -0.05
C VAL A 270 23.96 -11.33 -1.45
N LEU A 271 23.05 -12.31 -1.60
CA LEU A 271 22.43 -12.64 -2.89
C LEU A 271 21.49 -11.54 -3.36
N ILE A 272 20.69 -10.98 -2.46
CA ILE A 272 19.81 -9.84 -2.74
C ILE A 272 20.62 -8.66 -3.23
N GLN A 273 21.70 -8.29 -2.51
CA GLN A 273 22.57 -7.19 -2.90
C GLN A 273 23.17 -7.41 -4.29
N LYS A 274 23.73 -8.58 -4.57
CA LYS A 274 24.27 -8.92 -5.91
C LYS A 274 23.18 -8.88 -6.99
N GLY A 275 21.97 -9.32 -6.68
CA GLY A 275 20.82 -9.24 -7.58
C GLY A 275 20.46 -7.80 -7.90
N MET A 276 20.40 -6.94 -6.88
CA MET A 276 20.12 -5.51 -7.02
C MET A 276 21.19 -4.79 -7.85
N GLU A 277 22.48 -4.99 -7.53
CA GLU A 277 23.60 -4.40 -8.28
C GLU A 277 23.53 -4.78 -9.77
N ARG A 278 23.25 -6.06 -10.08
CA ARG A 278 23.08 -6.49 -11.48
C ARG A 278 21.84 -5.84 -12.13
N LEU A 279 20.75 -5.75 -11.39
CA LEU A 279 19.53 -5.15 -11.89
C LEU A 279 19.71 -3.67 -12.24
N MET A 280 20.43 -2.91 -11.42
CA MET A 280 20.69 -1.47 -11.63
C MET A 280 21.62 -1.20 -12.83
N LYS A 281 22.47 -2.13 -13.20
CA LYS A 281 23.48 -1.91 -14.23
C LYS A 281 22.87 -1.51 -15.57
N GLY A 282 23.21 -0.30 -16.04
CA GLY A 282 22.75 0.25 -17.32
C GLY A 282 21.30 0.75 -17.29
N ARG A 283 20.70 0.90 -16.10
CA ARG A 283 19.34 1.44 -15.91
C ARG A 283 19.37 2.65 -14.99
N THR A 284 18.50 3.61 -15.25
CA THR A 284 18.31 4.73 -14.32
C THR A 284 17.62 4.22 -13.06
N SER A 285 18.25 4.40 -11.90
CA SER A 285 17.80 3.77 -10.65
C SER A 285 17.60 4.81 -9.55
N PHE A 286 16.41 4.87 -8.99
CA PHE A 286 16.09 5.65 -7.79
C PHE A 286 16.07 4.69 -6.61
N VAL A 287 16.97 4.88 -5.66
CA VAL A 287 17.15 3.99 -4.52
C VAL A 287 16.85 4.75 -3.23
N ILE A 288 15.85 4.31 -2.46
CA ILE A 288 15.70 4.74 -1.07
C ILE A 288 16.79 3.96 -0.30
N ALA A 289 17.91 4.63 -0.08
CA ALA A 289 19.11 3.98 0.40
C ALA A 289 19.14 3.95 1.94
N HIS A 290 19.35 2.76 2.48
CA HIS A 290 19.54 2.48 3.90
C HIS A 290 20.93 1.88 4.18
N ARG A 291 21.73 1.61 3.14
CA ARG A 291 23.07 1.04 3.24
C ARG A 291 24.13 2.05 2.82
N LEU A 292 25.23 2.04 3.56
CA LEU A 292 26.35 2.91 3.29
C LEU A 292 26.97 2.69 1.89
N SER A 293 27.13 1.42 1.46
CA SER A 293 27.67 1.09 0.16
C SER A 293 26.86 1.69 -0.99
N THR A 294 25.54 1.56 -0.94
CA THR A 294 24.64 2.10 -1.97
C THR A 294 24.68 3.62 -2.03
N ILE A 295 24.76 4.28 -0.87
CA ILE A 295 24.85 5.75 -0.79
C ILE A 295 26.18 6.23 -1.40
N ARG A 296 27.29 5.56 -1.05
CA ARG A 296 28.63 5.95 -1.51
C ARG A 296 28.82 5.74 -3.01
N ASP A 297 28.24 4.66 -3.54
CA ASP A 297 28.41 4.30 -4.95
C ASP A 297 27.38 5.01 -5.88
N ALA A 298 26.51 5.86 -5.35
CA ALA A 298 25.52 6.60 -6.11
C ALA A 298 26.14 7.75 -6.90
N ASP A 299 25.75 7.91 -8.19
CA ASP A 299 26.14 9.02 -9.04
C ASP A 299 25.60 10.35 -8.53
N THR A 300 24.44 10.32 -7.89
CA THR A 300 23.78 11.49 -7.32
C THR A 300 23.06 11.10 -6.03
N ILE A 301 23.23 11.89 -5.00
CA ILE A 301 22.55 11.75 -3.71
C ILE A 301 21.59 12.92 -3.55
N ILE A 302 20.33 12.61 -3.36
CA ILE A 302 19.26 13.54 -3.02
C ILE A 302 19.07 13.49 -1.50
N VAL A 303 19.45 14.56 -0.81
CA VAL A 303 19.32 14.65 0.64
C VAL A 303 18.05 15.41 0.99
N MET A 304 17.14 14.72 1.64
CA MET A 304 15.82 15.24 1.98
C MET A 304 15.68 15.55 3.46
N LYS A 305 15.04 16.67 3.77
CA LYS A 305 14.63 17.06 5.12
C LYS A 305 13.33 17.86 5.05
N ASP A 306 12.37 17.53 5.92
CA ASP A 306 11.10 18.25 6.06
C ASP A 306 10.34 18.46 4.73
N GLY A 307 10.43 17.46 3.85
CA GLY A 307 9.76 17.42 2.56
C GLY A 307 10.53 18.08 1.40
N ASP A 308 11.62 18.79 1.66
CA ASP A 308 12.42 19.47 0.64
C ASP A 308 13.79 18.81 0.43
N ILE A 309 14.41 19.08 -0.74
CA ILE A 309 15.82 18.75 -0.96
C ILE A 309 16.66 19.85 -0.31
N VAL A 310 17.47 19.44 0.67
CA VAL A 310 18.39 20.35 1.35
C VAL A 310 19.79 20.34 0.75
N GLU A 311 20.20 19.20 0.18
CA GLU A 311 21.49 19.04 -0.49
C GLU A 311 21.38 18.09 -1.67
N LEU A 312 22.19 18.32 -2.70
CA LEU A 312 22.31 17.52 -3.90
C LEU A 312 23.78 17.44 -4.32
N GLY A 313 24.28 16.26 -4.63
CA GLY A 313 25.67 16.04 -5.05
C GLY A 313 26.04 14.56 -5.02
N ASP A 314 27.31 14.27 -5.18
CA ASP A 314 27.91 12.94 -4.93
C ASP A 314 28.41 12.85 -3.48
N HIS A 315 28.84 11.63 -3.09
CA HIS A 315 29.28 11.33 -1.73
C HIS A 315 30.39 12.26 -1.24
N ASP A 316 31.45 12.42 -2.03
CA ASP A 316 32.64 13.16 -1.63
C ASP A 316 32.35 14.65 -1.53
N SER A 317 31.66 15.22 -2.52
CA SER A 317 31.29 16.64 -2.52
C SER A 317 30.34 17.02 -1.37
N LEU A 318 29.44 16.12 -0.98
CA LEU A 318 28.52 16.36 0.13
C LEU A 318 29.22 16.22 1.49
N LEU A 319 30.22 15.33 1.63
CA LEU A 319 31.05 15.26 2.84
C LEU A 319 31.91 16.50 3.01
N GLU A 320 32.55 16.99 1.90
CA GLU A 320 33.37 18.21 1.92
C GLU A 320 32.57 19.46 2.34
N LYS A 321 31.29 19.54 1.98
CA LYS A 321 30.39 20.63 2.41
C LYS A 321 30.13 20.66 3.91
N ASP A 322 30.40 19.56 4.61
CA ASP A 322 30.16 19.37 6.06
C ASP A 322 28.73 19.79 6.51
N GLY A 323 27.73 19.52 5.65
CA GLY A 323 26.36 19.94 5.83
C GLY A 323 25.47 18.88 6.53
N PHE A 324 24.18 18.89 6.18
CA PHE A 324 23.21 17.96 6.75
C PHE A 324 23.53 16.50 6.37
N TYR A 325 23.98 16.25 5.13
CA TYR A 325 24.41 14.93 4.70
C TYR A 325 25.55 14.40 5.55
N ALA A 326 26.59 15.19 5.77
CA ALA A 326 27.74 14.79 6.58
C ALA A 326 27.34 14.49 8.02
N SER A 327 26.40 15.27 8.61
CA SER A 327 25.87 15.00 9.93
C SER A 327 25.06 13.71 10.00
N LEU A 328 24.23 13.44 8.98
CA LEU A 328 23.45 12.21 8.84
C LEU A 328 24.37 10.99 8.69
N TYR A 329 25.38 11.12 7.84
CA TYR A 329 26.38 10.08 7.59
C TYR A 329 27.10 9.69 8.89
N ARG A 330 27.65 10.67 9.64
CA ARG A 330 28.31 10.44 10.92
C ARG A 330 27.39 9.79 11.94
N SER A 331 26.17 10.23 12.05
CA SER A 331 25.20 9.70 13.02
C SER A 331 24.77 8.26 12.75
N GLN A 332 24.75 7.83 11.49
CA GLN A 332 24.25 6.52 11.09
C GLN A 332 25.37 5.50 10.83
N PHE A 333 26.55 5.92 10.42
CA PHE A 333 27.56 5.04 9.84
C PHE A 333 28.96 5.15 10.48
N GLU A 334 29.34 6.23 11.15
CA GLU A 334 30.67 6.35 11.78
C GLU A 334 30.97 5.34 12.91
N GLY A 335 29.99 4.51 13.30
CA GLY A 335 30.18 3.40 14.25
C GLY A 335 30.45 2.03 13.60
N LEU A 336 30.40 1.93 12.27
CA LEU A 336 30.48 0.67 11.52
C LEU A 336 31.85 0.46 10.81
N ASP A 337 32.67 1.48 10.74
CA ASP A 337 34.00 1.43 10.07
C ASP A 337 35.16 1.01 11.03
N ASN A 338 34.85 0.47 12.23
CA ASN A 338 35.86 -0.07 13.18
C ASN A 338 35.80 -1.59 13.31
#